data_e28a3f38c6a049b194daf15385e484ac
#
_entry.id   e28a3f38c6a049b194daf15385e484ac
#
_cell.length_a   1.000
_cell.length_b   1.000
_cell.length_c   1.000
_cell.angle_alpha   90.00
_cell.angle_beta   90.00
_cell.angle_gamma   90.00
#
_symmetry.space_group_name_H-M   'P 1'
#
loop_
_entity.id
_entity.type
_entity.pdbx_description
1 polymer ?
#
loop_
_entity_poly.entity_id
_entity_poly.type
_entity_poly.pdbx_seq_one_letter_code
_entity_poly.pdbx_strand_id
1 'polypeptide(L)'
;MKALVTGANGFLGRHVVGALLARGIEVRAMVRPAVRLEALGWPPSVEIFRADLRTSRELRSAFDGIDVLLHLAAVVTGDEDAQFAGTVAGTELLLEAMAASACRRLVLCSSFSVYDYDSTRRILDESAPLHKMPDVYNRDGYTISKWWQERVTRRFAEKHGWDLTVLRPGFIWGRDHGYLAALGQQLGRQHLVIGPLTRMPMTYVENCADVFALATADPRARGQTLNVVDGPGERIWSYLSDHLRYSDQPGWRVPIPYWLAIRIVRLIFATVFRRATKVPSILIPNRFNSRLKPLRFENRRLRETLGWTPPFDYQQGLARTYGPRTAPAAAR
;
A
#
# COMPACT_ATOMS: atom_id res chain seq x y z
N MET A 1 22.29 11.59 8.03
CA MET A 1 21.09 11.85 7.21
C MET A 1 19.89 11.66 8.11
N LYS A 2 18.98 12.64 8.09
CA LYS A 2 17.75 12.64 8.92
C LYS A 2 16.50 12.63 8.05
N ALA A 3 15.60 11.69 8.33
CA ALA A 3 14.37 11.46 7.58
C ALA A 3 13.14 11.92 8.38
N LEU A 4 12.27 12.72 7.75
CA LEU A 4 10.91 12.97 8.26
C LEU A 4 9.98 11.87 7.70
N VAL A 5 9.33 11.13 8.59
CA VAL A 5 8.40 10.05 8.20
C VAL A 5 6.99 10.43 8.60
N THR A 6 6.11 10.67 7.64
CA THR A 6 4.67 10.83 7.89
C THR A 6 3.95 9.49 7.84
N GLY A 7 2.88 9.33 8.61
CA GLY A 7 2.23 8.01 8.76
C GLY A 7 3.09 7.00 9.51
N ALA A 8 4.08 7.48 10.28
CA ALA A 8 5.07 6.67 10.97
C ALA A 8 4.46 5.63 11.93
N ASN A 9 3.34 5.94 12.59
CA ASN A 9 2.64 5.02 13.50
C ASN A 9 1.67 4.06 12.80
N GLY A 10 1.54 4.15 11.47
CA GLY A 10 0.72 3.21 10.68
C GLY A 10 1.37 1.82 10.56
N PHE A 11 0.64 0.87 9.96
CA PHE A 11 1.12 -0.50 9.78
C PHE A 11 2.49 -0.56 9.09
N LEU A 12 2.62 0.00 7.87
CA LEU A 12 3.91 0.07 7.16
C LEU A 12 4.89 1.01 7.88
N GLY A 13 4.42 2.16 8.36
CA GLY A 13 5.27 3.21 8.92
C GLY A 13 6.13 2.75 10.09
N ARG A 14 5.60 1.95 11.00
CA ARG A 14 6.36 1.39 12.14
C ARG A 14 7.54 0.54 11.69
N HIS A 15 7.35 -0.28 10.65
CA HIS A 15 8.41 -1.10 10.08
C HIS A 15 9.43 -0.25 9.31
N VAL A 16 8.97 0.79 8.60
CA VAL A 16 9.86 1.74 7.90
C VAL A 16 10.75 2.49 8.89
N VAL A 17 10.21 2.97 10.01
CA VAL A 17 11.03 3.59 11.08
C VAL A 17 12.11 2.63 11.55
N GLY A 18 11.78 1.39 11.86
CA GLY A 18 12.75 0.36 12.25
C GLY A 18 13.83 0.10 11.18
N ALA A 19 13.42 -0.02 9.92
CA ALA A 19 14.32 -0.27 8.79
C ALA A 19 15.28 0.92 8.52
N LEU A 20 14.84 2.16 8.73
CA LEU A 20 15.68 3.35 8.64
C LEU A 20 16.73 3.39 9.77
N LEU A 21 16.29 3.15 11.01
CA LEU A 21 17.20 3.10 12.16
C LEU A 21 18.27 2.01 12.00
N ALA A 22 17.89 0.84 11.50
CA ALA A 22 18.82 -0.25 11.22
C ALA A 22 19.89 0.10 10.17
N ARG A 23 19.65 1.12 9.34
CA ARG A 23 20.62 1.69 8.39
C ARG A 23 21.35 2.93 8.91
N GLY A 24 21.22 3.26 10.19
CA GLY A 24 21.85 4.45 10.79
C GLY A 24 21.25 5.78 10.31
N ILE A 25 20.02 5.76 9.80
CA ILE A 25 19.30 6.97 9.38
C ILE A 25 18.52 7.49 10.58
N GLU A 26 18.76 8.74 10.95
CA GLU A 26 18.01 9.42 12.01
C GLU A 26 16.56 9.65 11.57
N VAL A 27 15.61 9.48 12.48
CA VAL A 27 14.19 9.58 12.17
C VAL A 27 13.49 10.63 13.02
N ARG A 28 12.81 11.54 12.33
CA ARG A 28 11.73 12.34 12.93
C ARG A 28 10.41 11.72 12.49
N ALA A 29 9.68 11.12 13.43
CA ALA A 29 8.40 10.47 13.19
C ALA A 29 7.26 11.47 13.39
N MET A 30 6.53 11.79 12.31
CA MET A 30 5.32 12.61 12.41
C MET A 30 4.14 11.71 12.80
N VAL A 31 3.55 12.00 13.96
CA VAL A 31 2.42 11.27 14.52
C VAL A 31 1.28 12.24 14.87
N ARG A 32 0.03 11.76 14.80
CA ARG A 32 -1.11 12.57 15.22
C ARG A 32 -1.06 12.86 16.73
N PRO A 33 -1.59 14.01 17.19
CA PRO A 33 -1.52 14.42 18.61
C PRO A 33 -2.05 13.37 19.60
N ALA A 34 -3.11 12.62 19.23
CA ALA A 34 -3.74 11.63 20.08
C ALA A 34 -3.00 10.27 20.18
N VAL A 35 -1.86 10.10 19.48
CA VAL A 35 -1.12 8.83 19.49
C VAL A 35 -0.38 8.63 20.81
N ARG A 36 -0.57 7.48 21.44
CA ARG A 36 0.19 7.04 22.63
C ARG A 36 1.54 6.47 22.17
N LEU A 37 2.62 7.09 22.56
CA LEU A 37 3.98 6.76 22.11
C LEU A 37 4.48 5.45 22.72
N GLU A 38 4.09 5.16 23.94
CA GLU A 38 4.48 3.95 24.68
C GLU A 38 4.12 2.66 23.92
N ALA A 39 3.02 2.70 23.19
CA ALA A 39 2.57 1.57 22.37
C ALA A 39 3.39 1.34 21.10
N LEU A 40 4.29 2.27 20.72
CA LEU A 40 5.06 2.18 19.49
C LEU A 40 6.41 1.45 19.68
N GLY A 41 6.92 1.37 20.91
CA GLY A 41 8.16 0.68 21.23
C GLY A 41 9.42 1.25 20.53
N TRP A 42 9.37 2.53 20.11
CA TRP A 42 10.52 3.17 19.48
C TRP A 42 11.60 3.55 20.48
N PRO A 43 12.88 3.47 20.10
CA PRO A 43 13.95 3.94 20.96
C PRO A 43 13.89 5.47 21.16
N PRO A 44 14.46 6.01 22.24
CA PRO A 44 14.50 7.46 22.52
C PRO A 44 15.17 8.30 21.43
N SER A 45 15.96 7.68 20.55
CA SER A 45 16.59 8.34 19.40
C SER A 45 15.61 8.76 18.30
N VAL A 46 14.37 8.24 18.31
CA VAL A 46 13.32 8.66 17.37
C VAL A 46 12.73 9.99 17.85
N GLU A 47 12.98 11.04 17.09
CA GLU A 47 12.38 12.35 17.38
C GLU A 47 10.89 12.33 16.99
N ILE A 48 10.06 12.84 17.88
CA ILE A 48 8.60 12.85 17.67
C ILE A 48 8.14 14.26 17.29
N PHE A 49 7.47 14.37 16.16
CA PHE A 49 6.77 15.56 15.72
C PHE A 49 5.24 15.33 15.73
N ARG A 50 4.52 16.07 16.56
CA ARG A 50 3.05 15.91 16.69
C ARG A 50 2.32 16.84 15.75
N ALA A 51 1.67 16.29 14.71
CA ALA A 51 0.85 17.04 13.77
C ALA A 51 -0.24 16.16 13.15
N ASP A 52 -1.38 16.76 12.80
CA ASP A 52 -2.39 16.17 11.93
C ASP A 52 -2.39 16.95 10.61
N LEU A 53 -2.05 16.29 9.51
CA LEU A 53 -1.97 16.90 8.19
C LEU A 53 -3.30 17.53 7.72
N ARG A 54 -4.43 17.19 8.37
CA ARG A 54 -5.75 17.74 8.03
C ARG A 54 -6.00 19.10 8.68
N THR A 55 -5.33 19.40 9.79
CA THR A 55 -5.65 20.56 10.64
C THR A 55 -4.45 21.41 11.03
N SER A 56 -3.24 20.85 10.98
CA SER A 56 -2.02 21.57 11.40
C SER A 56 -1.60 22.56 10.31
N ARG A 57 -1.52 23.83 10.67
CA ARG A 57 -1.11 24.92 9.77
C ARG A 57 0.40 25.19 9.80
N GLU A 58 1.08 24.79 10.87
CA GLU A 58 2.51 25.04 11.07
C GLU A 58 3.32 23.75 10.90
N LEU A 59 3.45 23.30 9.64
CA LEU A 59 4.25 22.11 9.31
C LEU A 59 5.70 22.43 8.95
N ARG A 60 6.06 23.73 8.84
CA ARG A 60 7.39 24.14 8.39
C ARG A 60 8.50 23.64 9.33
N SER A 61 8.31 23.76 10.64
CA SER A 61 9.28 23.31 11.65
C SER A 61 9.49 21.78 11.64
N ALA A 62 8.56 21.01 11.06
CA ALA A 62 8.75 19.58 10.86
C ALA A 62 9.96 19.27 9.97
N PHE A 63 10.38 20.23 9.13
CA PHE A 63 11.47 20.07 8.15
C PHE A 63 12.80 20.63 8.63
N ASP A 64 12.91 21.17 9.85
CA ASP A 64 14.17 21.71 10.36
C ASP A 64 15.22 20.60 10.50
N GLY A 65 16.33 20.72 9.74
CA GLY A 65 17.40 19.72 9.71
C GLY A 65 17.02 18.40 9.02
N ILE A 66 15.98 18.37 8.18
CA ILE A 66 15.54 17.18 7.44
C ILE A 66 16.20 17.14 6.06
N ASP A 67 16.82 15.99 5.74
CA ASP A 67 17.43 15.70 4.45
C ASP A 67 16.43 15.08 3.46
N VAL A 68 15.48 14.27 3.95
CA VAL A 68 14.54 13.53 3.12
C VAL A 68 13.16 13.38 3.79
N LEU A 69 12.10 13.57 3.01
CA LEU A 69 10.73 13.27 3.41
C LEU A 69 10.34 11.86 2.92
N LEU A 70 9.89 10.99 3.84
CA LEU A 70 9.16 9.76 3.50
C LEU A 70 7.68 10.00 3.76
N HIS A 71 6.91 10.11 2.70
CA HIS A 71 5.48 10.38 2.80
C HIS A 71 4.67 9.10 2.67
N LEU A 72 4.33 8.48 3.82
CA LEU A 72 3.51 7.26 3.89
C LEU A 72 2.07 7.56 4.34
N ALA A 73 1.79 8.75 4.85
CA ALA A 73 0.46 9.08 5.35
C ALA A 73 -0.59 9.01 4.24
N ALA A 74 -1.66 8.29 4.50
CA ALA A 74 -2.89 8.26 3.71
C ALA A 74 -4.06 7.85 4.62
N VAL A 75 -5.26 8.31 4.32
CA VAL A 75 -6.48 7.90 5.00
C VAL A 75 -7.09 6.73 4.24
N VAL A 76 -7.22 5.58 4.91
CA VAL A 76 -7.73 4.33 4.32
C VAL A 76 -9.14 3.97 4.80
N THR A 77 -9.67 4.71 5.77
CA THR A 77 -10.99 4.50 6.38
C THR A 77 -11.82 5.77 6.29
N GLY A 78 -13.14 5.65 6.47
CA GLY A 78 -14.07 6.75 6.31
C GLY A 78 -14.68 6.77 4.91
N ASP A 79 -15.48 7.80 4.65
CA ASP A 79 -16.07 8.05 3.33
C ASP A 79 -15.04 8.59 2.31
N GLU A 80 -15.45 8.73 1.07
CA GLU A 80 -14.58 9.17 -0.02
C GLU A 80 -14.07 10.60 0.19
N ASP A 81 -14.89 11.48 0.75
CA ASP A 81 -14.53 12.88 1.03
C ASP A 81 -13.48 12.96 2.14
N ALA A 82 -13.66 12.22 3.23
CA ALA A 82 -12.68 12.14 4.32
C ALA A 82 -11.34 11.55 3.84
N GLN A 83 -11.38 10.53 2.99
CA GLN A 83 -10.19 9.93 2.39
C GLN A 83 -9.48 10.92 1.48
N PHE A 84 -10.22 11.64 0.63
CA PHE A 84 -9.67 12.65 -0.26
C PHE A 84 -9.07 13.83 0.51
N ALA A 85 -9.84 14.44 1.41
CA ALA A 85 -9.36 15.57 2.20
C ALA A 85 -8.14 15.20 3.05
N GLY A 86 -8.17 14.07 3.74
CA GLY A 86 -7.07 13.64 4.59
C GLY A 86 -5.82 13.21 3.83
N THR A 87 -5.96 12.70 2.61
CA THR A 87 -4.82 12.24 1.81
C THR A 87 -4.32 13.33 0.88
N VAL A 88 -5.19 13.94 0.08
CA VAL A 88 -4.77 14.88 -0.98
C VAL A 88 -4.50 16.26 -0.40
N ALA A 89 -5.47 16.88 0.28
CA ALA A 89 -5.27 18.20 0.87
C ALA A 89 -4.18 18.19 1.96
N GLY A 90 -4.13 17.13 2.78
CA GLY A 90 -3.02 16.94 3.74
C GLY A 90 -1.65 16.82 3.09
N THR A 91 -1.58 16.18 1.91
CA THR A 91 -0.34 16.13 1.11
C THR A 91 0.04 17.51 0.59
N GLU A 92 -0.89 18.28 0.04
CA GLU A 92 -0.61 19.64 -0.45
C GLU A 92 -0.03 20.52 0.64
N LEU A 93 -0.64 20.56 1.82
CA LEU A 93 -0.13 21.32 2.97
C LEU A 93 1.30 20.87 3.38
N LEU A 94 1.56 19.57 3.38
CA LEU A 94 2.89 19.04 3.68
C LEU A 94 3.93 19.46 2.62
N LEU A 95 3.57 19.41 1.35
CA LEU A 95 4.46 19.78 0.24
C LEU A 95 4.70 21.30 0.19
N GLU A 96 3.74 22.12 0.55
CA GLU A 96 3.93 23.57 0.72
C GLU A 96 4.94 23.87 1.84
N ALA A 97 4.85 23.15 2.99
CA ALA A 97 5.82 23.27 4.07
C ALA A 97 7.21 22.80 3.63
N MET A 98 7.31 21.71 2.87
CA MET A 98 8.57 21.24 2.28
C MET A 98 9.15 22.26 1.32
N ALA A 99 8.34 22.91 0.47
CA ALA A 99 8.79 23.94 -0.47
C ALA A 99 9.41 25.16 0.23
N ALA A 100 8.93 25.49 1.42
CA ALA A 100 9.45 26.57 2.28
C ALA A 100 10.68 26.14 3.13
N SER A 101 11.16 24.92 3.01
CA SER A 101 12.32 24.37 3.75
C SER A 101 13.54 24.16 2.83
N ALA A 102 14.63 23.63 3.39
CA ALA A 102 15.82 23.22 2.62
C ALA A 102 15.71 21.77 2.06
N CYS A 103 14.73 20.98 2.47
CA CYS A 103 14.56 19.60 2.02
C CYS A 103 14.22 19.56 0.52
N ARG A 104 14.92 18.72 -0.24
CA ARG A 104 14.72 18.58 -1.70
C ARG A 104 14.53 17.14 -2.14
N ARG A 105 14.49 16.19 -1.21
CA ARG A 105 14.34 14.77 -1.48
C ARG A 105 13.06 14.22 -0.88
N LEU A 106 12.30 13.47 -1.69
CA LEU A 106 11.01 12.91 -1.31
C LEU A 106 10.88 11.45 -1.79
N VAL A 107 10.51 10.56 -0.87
CA VAL A 107 10.09 9.20 -1.15
C VAL A 107 8.59 9.09 -0.86
N LEU A 108 7.79 8.91 -1.91
CA LEU A 108 6.33 8.79 -1.81
C LEU A 108 5.90 7.33 -1.76
N CYS A 109 5.07 6.97 -0.79
CA CYS A 109 4.31 5.73 -0.80
C CYS A 109 3.04 5.91 -1.63
N SER A 110 3.08 5.50 -2.90
CA SER A 110 1.91 5.37 -3.76
C SER A 110 1.23 4.00 -3.58
N SER A 111 0.62 3.43 -4.58
CA SER A 111 -0.06 2.12 -4.53
C SER A 111 -0.23 1.53 -5.93
N PHE A 112 -0.35 0.21 -6.04
CA PHE A 112 -0.81 -0.47 -7.25
C PHE A 112 -2.22 -0.06 -7.66
N SER A 113 -3.02 0.49 -6.75
CA SER A 113 -4.38 0.96 -7.06
C SER A 113 -4.43 2.06 -8.12
N VAL A 114 -3.32 2.78 -8.35
CA VAL A 114 -3.25 3.85 -9.36
C VAL A 114 -3.23 3.34 -10.80
N TYR A 115 -2.94 2.05 -11.01
CA TYR A 115 -2.91 1.45 -12.34
C TYR A 115 -4.31 1.20 -12.92
N ASP A 116 -4.43 1.37 -14.23
CA ASP A 116 -5.62 0.97 -14.99
C ASP A 116 -5.58 -0.52 -15.30
N TYR A 117 -6.22 -1.29 -14.44
CA TYR A 117 -6.33 -2.75 -14.60
C TYR A 117 -7.16 -3.16 -15.82
N ASP A 118 -8.11 -2.35 -16.28
CA ASP A 118 -8.94 -2.71 -17.44
C ASP A 118 -8.12 -2.69 -18.72
N SER A 119 -7.27 -1.68 -18.89
CA SER A 119 -6.38 -1.54 -20.05
C SER A 119 -5.14 -2.43 -19.97
N THR A 120 -4.72 -2.87 -18.77
CA THR A 120 -3.57 -3.78 -18.60
C THR A 120 -3.95 -5.19 -19.02
N ARG A 121 -3.19 -5.83 -19.95
CA ARG A 121 -3.59 -7.12 -20.51
C ARG A 121 -2.99 -8.34 -19.83
N ARG A 122 -1.67 -8.40 -19.66
CA ARG A 122 -0.95 -9.59 -19.17
C ARG A 122 0.01 -9.29 -18.04
N ILE A 123 0.83 -8.26 -18.19
CA ILE A 123 1.88 -7.87 -17.25
C ILE A 123 1.54 -6.50 -16.71
N LEU A 124 1.69 -6.36 -15.40
CA LEU A 124 1.63 -5.07 -14.73
C LEU A 124 3.02 -4.79 -14.16
N ASP A 125 3.74 -3.93 -14.85
CA ASP A 125 4.98 -3.30 -14.44
C ASP A 125 4.83 -1.78 -14.42
N GLU A 126 5.90 -1.03 -14.26
CA GLU A 126 5.87 0.43 -14.17
C GLU A 126 5.49 1.13 -15.48
N SER A 127 5.49 0.41 -16.62
CA SER A 127 5.02 0.91 -17.93
C SER A 127 3.50 0.75 -18.11
N ALA A 128 2.85 -0.01 -17.24
CA ALA A 128 1.40 -0.21 -17.29
C ALA A 128 0.65 1.13 -17.18
N PRO A 129 -0.48 1.29 -17.91
CA PRO A 129 -1.21 2.54 -17.93
C PRO A 129 -1.77 2.87 -16.53
N LEU A 130 -1.77 4.15 -16.21
CA LEU A 130 -2.46 4.68 -15.03
C LEU A 130 -3.90 5.06 -15.40
N HIS A 131 -4.77 5.11 -14.39
CA HIS A 131 -6.11 5.63 -14.59
C HIS A 131 -6.09 7.01 -15.23
N LYS A 132 -7.04 7.23 -16.14
CA LYS A 132 -7.31 8.54 -16.75
C LYS A 132 -8.53 9.17 -16.09
N MET A 133 -8.63 10.49 -16.14
CA MET A 133 -9.89 11.15 -15.83
C MET A 133 -10.84 11.01 -17.02
N PRO A 134 -12.13 10.77 -16.83
CA PRO A 134 -12.85 10.63 -15.56
C PRO A 134 -12.85 9.21 -14.95
N ASP A 135 -12.18 8.24 -15.56
CA ASP A 135 -12.29 6.81 -15.19
C ASP A 135 -11.86 6.52 -13.75
N VAL A 136 -10.95 7.33 -13.20
CA VAL A 136 -10.53 7.21 -11.81
C VAL A 136 -11.70 7.34 -10.83
N TYR A 137 -12.72 8.13 -11.15
CA TYR A 137 -13.90 8.32 -10.30
C TYR A 137 -14.84 7.12 -10.27
N ASN A 138 -14.64 6.14 -11.16
CA ASN A 138 -15.31 4.85 -11.08
C ASN A 138 -14.61 3.87 -10.11
N ARG A 139 -13.70 4.39 -9.28
CA ARG A 139 -12.95 3.63 -8.29
C ARG A 139 -13.44 3.95 -6.87
N ASP A 140 -12.82 3.31 -5.88
CA ASP A 140 -13.04 3.64 -4.48
C ASP A 140 -12.27 4.90 -4.07
N GLY A 141 -12.70 5.54 -3.00
CA GLY A 141 -12.09 6.76 -2.50
C GLY A 141 -10.60 6.64 -2.20
N TYR A 142 -10.13 5.46 -1.76
CA TYR A 142 -8.71 5.20 -1.57
C TYR A 142 -7.93 5.30 -2.89
N THR A 143 -8.41 4.66 -3.96
CA THR A 143 -7.78 4.71 -5.29
C THR A 143 -7.76 6.13 -5.83
N ILE A 144 -8.89 6.85 -5.73
CA ILE A 144 -8.99 8.26 -6.14
C ILE A 144 -7.96 9.10 -5.40
N SER A 145 -7.90 8.96 -4.08
CA SER A 145 -6.99 9.72 -3.22
C SER A 145 -5.51 9.42 -3.52
N LYS A 146 -5.13 8.16 -3.72
CA LYS A 146 -3.75 7.78 -4.05
C LYS A 146 -3.32 8.25 -5.44
N TRP A 147 -4.24 8.21 -6.40
CA TRP A 147 -3.99 8.71 -7.75
C TRP A 147 -3.74 10.22 -7.74
N TRP A 148 -4.58 11.00 -7.02
CA TRP A 148 -4.40 12.44 -6.87
C TRP A 148 -3.15 12.77 -6.04
N GLN A 149 -2.89 12.03 -4.96
CA GLN A 149 -1.69 12.20 -4.14
C GLN A 149 -0.42 12.09 -4.99
N GLU A 150 -0.32 11.06 -5.84
CA GLU A 150 0.84 10.89 -6.71
C GLU A 150 0.95 12.04 -7.74
N ARG A 151 -0.15 12.47 -8.35
CA ARG A 151 -0.16 13.59 -9.31
C ARG A 151 0.26 14.91 -8.69
N VAL A 152 -0.31 15.25 -7.54
CA VAL A 152 0.04 16.47 -6.81
C VAL A 152 1.51 16.46 -6.43
N THR A 153 1.99 15.35 -5.89
CA THR A 153 3.40 15.20 -5.51
C THR A 153 4.34 15.36 -6.70
N ARG A 154 4.01 14.77 -7.86
CA ARG A 154 4.81 14.93 -9.09
C ARG A 154 4.84 16.39 -9.57
N ARG A 155 3.72 17.09 -9.53
CA ARG A 155 3.65 18.53 -9.92
C ARG A 155 4.53 19.40 -9.01
N PHE A 156 4.49 19.14 -7.68
CA PHE A 156 5.36 19.87 -6.74
C PHE A 156 6.84 19.55 -7.01
N ALA A 157 7.18 18.28 -7.18
CA ALA A 157 8.56 17.86 -7.45
C ALA A 157 9.10 18.50 -8.74
N GLU A 158 8.31 18.50 -9.82
CA GLU A 158 8.66 19.15 -11.09
C GLU A 158 8.83 20.68 -10.92
N LYS A 159 7.86 21.34 -10.27
CA LYS A 159 7.87 22.78 -10.03
C LYS A 159 9.09 23.25 -9.23
N HIS A 160 9.52 22.45 -8.25
CA HIS A 160 10.57 22.83 -7.29
C HIS A 160 11.91 22.10 -7.53
N GLY A 161 12.02 21.26 -8.58
CA GLY A 161 13.23 20.53 -8.90
C GLY A 161 13.63 19.50 -7.84
N TRP A 162 12.65 18.79 -7.23
CA TRP A 162 12.93 17.82 -6.17
C TRP A 162 13.29 16.44 -6.70
N ASP A 163 14.17 15.76 -5.99
CA ASP A 163 14.45 14.34 -6.19
C ASP A 163 13.30 13.47 -5.67
N LEU A 164 12.34 13.15 -6.53
CA LEU A 164 11.18 12.33 -6.19
C LEU A 164 11.43 10.85 -6.51
N THR A 165 11.28 9.98 -5.50
CA THR A 165 11.12 8.54 -5.69
C THR A 165 9.67 8.15 -5.41
N VAL A 166 9.03 7.42 -6.31
CA VAL A 166 7.66 6.90 -6.11
C VAL A 166 7.72 5.39 -5.95
N LEU A 167 7.33 4.90 -4.80
CA LEU A 167 7.20 3.48 -4.53
C LEU A 167 5.72 3.09 -4.60
N ARG A 168 5.38 2.11 -5.42
CA ARG A 168 4.02 1.58 -5.57
C ARG A 168 3.97 0.17 -4.98
N PRO A 169 3.60 0.01 -3.70
CA PRO A 169 3.38 -1.30 -3.12
C PRO A 169 2.12 -1.97 -3.66
N GLY A 170 2.17 -3.31 -3.78
CA GLY A 170 1.00 -4.15 -3.92
C GLY A 170 0.26 -4.32 -2.59
N PHE A 171 -0.34 -5.50 -2.34
CA PHE A 171 -0.95 -5.82 -1.05
C PHE A 171 0.14 -6.02 0.00
N ILE A 172 0.21 -5.10 0.97
CA ILE A 172 1.14 -5.22 2.10
C ILE A 172 0.48 -6.11 3.15
N TRP A 173 1.15 -7.20 3.52
CA TRP A 173 0.65 -8.16 4.50
C TRP A 173 1.65 -8.38 5.64
N GLY A 174 1.14 -8.87 6.77
CA GLY A 174 1.93 -9.14 7.96
C GLY A 174 1.03 -9.26 9.19
N ARG A 175 1.62 -9.20 10.39
CA ARG A 175 0.88 -9.30 11.65
C ARG A 175 -0.25 -8.26 11.69
N ASP A 176 -1.45 -8.68 12.06
CA ASP A 176 -2.69 -7.90 12.12
C ASP A 176 -3.25 -7.43 10.75
N HIS A 177 -2.57 -7.76 9.64
CA HIS A 177 -2.97 -7.43 8.28
C HIS A 177 -2.86 -8.65 7.35
N GLY A 178 -3.30 -9.81 7.85
CA GLY A 178 -3.29 -11.07 7.09
C GLY A 178 -4.48 -11.26 6.15
N TYR A 179 -5.63 -10.63 6.41
CA TYR A 179 -6.80 -10.75 5.53
C TYR A 179 -6.76 -9.69 4.44
N LEU A 180 -6.46 -10.11 3.21
CA LEU A 180 -6.32 -9.19 2.08
C LEU A 180 -7.64 -9.03 1.31
N ALA A 181 -7.86 -7.84 0.73
CA ALA A 181 -9.09 -7.52 0.01
C ALA A 181 -9.39 -8.42 -1.20
N ALA A 182 -8.41 -9.16 -1.70
CA ALA A 182 -8.56 -10.13 -2.80
C ALA A 182 -9.03 -11.51 -2.35
N LEU A 183 -9.12 -11.82 -1.05
CA LEU A 183 -9.45 -13.16 -0.56
C LEU A 183 -10.92 -13.55 -0.73
N GLY A 184 -11.77 -12.67 -1.25
CA GLY A 184 -13.17 -12.95 -1.53
C GLY A 184 -14.11 -12.53 -0.41
N GLN A 185 -15.31 -13.09 -0.41
CA GLN A 185 -16.36 -12.80 0.55
C GLN A 185 -16.56 -13.99 1.49
N GLN A 186 -16.59 -13.73 2.77
CA GLN A 186 -16.97 -14.73 3.77
C GLN A 186 -18.49 -14.66 4.01
N LEU A 187 -19.18 -15.77 3.82
CA LEU A 187 -20.60 -15.97 4.09
C LEU A 187 -20.75 -17.06 5.16
N GLY A 188 -20.84 -16.66 6.41
CA GLY A 188 -20.81 -17.59 7.53
C GLY A 188 -19.51 -18.41 7.54
N ARG A 189 -19.60 -19.74 7.38
CA ARG A 189 -18.43 -20.64 7.30
C ARG A 189 -17.91 -20.85 5.87
N GLN A 190 -18.50 -20.20 4.87
CA GLN A 190 -18.13 -20.35 3.47
C GLN A 190 -17.30 -19.16 3.01
N HIS A 191 -16.19 -19.43 2.30
CA HIS A 191 -15.39 -18.43 1.62
C HIS A 191 -15.57 -18.57 0.11
N LEU A 192 -16.19 -17.59 -0.54
CA LEU A 192 -16.29 -17.52 -1.99
C LEU A 192 -14.97 -17.01 -2.56
N VAL A 193 -14.21 -17.91 -3.18
CA VAL A 193 -12.86 -17.62 -3.67
C VAL A 193 -12.92 -17.36 -5.17
N ILE A 194 -12.93 -16.10 -5.56
CA ILE A 194 -12.99 -15.70 -6.95
C ILE A 194 -11.57 -15.71 -7.55
N GLY A 195 -11.42 -16.40 -8.68
CA GLY A 195 -10.14 -16.55 -9.34
C GLY A 195 -9.10 -17.29 -8.47
N PRO A 196 -9.38 -18.52 -8.00
CA PRO A 196 -8.52 -19.23 -7.03
C PRO A 196 -7.07 -19.38 -7.49
N LEU A 197 -6.84 -19.45 -8.80
CA LEU A 197 -5.51 -19.56 -9.40
C LEU A 197 -4.85 -18.21 -9.69
N THR A 198 -5.56 -17.10 -9.48
CA THR A 198 -5.02 -15.74 -9.67
C THR A 198 -3.93 -15.50 -8.62
N ARG A 199 -2.80 -14.95 -9.07
CA ARG A 199 -1.72 -14.50 -8.18
C ARG A 199 -2.00 -13.07 -7.71
N MET A 200 -1.66 -12.79 -6.46
CA MET A 200 -1.81 -11.46 -5.87
C MET A 200 -0.48 -10.70 -5.89
N PRO A 201 -0.48 -9.39 -6.19
CA PRO A 201 0.70 -8.55 -6.03
C PRO A 201 0.95 -8.31 -4.53
N MET A 202 1.77 -9.13 -3.92
CA MET A 202 1.99 -9.11 -2.48
C MET A 202 3.39 -8.64 -2.11
N THR A 203 3.50 -7.95 -1.00
CA THR A 203 4.77 -7.67 -0.33
C THR A 203 4.62 -7.87 1.17
N TYR A 204 5.53 -8.62 1.79
CA TYR A 204 5.59 -8.75 3.23
C TYR A 204 6.01 -7.39 3.83
N VAL A 205 5.41 -7.00 4.94
CA VAL A 205 5.57 -5.63 5.47
C VAL A 205 7.01 -5.24 5.76
N GLU A 206 7.84 -6.17 6.26
CA GLU A 206 9.25 -5.89 6.53
C GLU A 206 10.06 -5.82 5.22
N ASN A 207 9.73 -6.62 4.19
CA ASN A 207 10.30 -6.51 2.85
C ASN A 207 9.96 -5.15 2.22
N CYS A 208 8.69 -4.74 2.34
CA CYS A 208 8.25 -3.43 1.87
C CYS A 208 9.02 -2.30 2.58
N ALA A 209 9.14 -2.37 3.90
CA ALA A 209 9.86 -1.38 4.71
C ALA A 209 11.35 -1.31 4.34
N ASP A 210 11.96 -2.45 4.04
CA ASP A 210 13.35 -2.53 3.56
C ASP A 210 13.55 -1.77 2.25
N VAL A 211 12.61 -1.89 1.28
CA VAL A 211 12.64 -1.11 0.03
C VAL A 211 12.57 0.39 0.31
N PHE A 212 11.70 0.84 1.25
CA PHE A 212 11.62 2.26 1.60
C PHE A 212 12.93 2.78 2.20
N ALA A 213 13.54 2.03 3.09
CA ALA A 213 14.81 2.40 3.71
C ALA A 213 15.97 2.37 2.70
N LEU A 214 16.01 1.36 1.80
CA LEU A 214 16.98 1.28 0.72
C LEU A 214 16.82 2.45 -0.25
N ALA A 215 15.60 2.75 -0.72
CA ALA A 215 15.32 3.87 -1.61
C ALA A 215 15.65 5.23 -0.98
N THR A 216 15.64 5.32 0.36
CA THR A 216 16.07 6.51 1.09
C THR A 216 17.59 6.65 1.08
N ALA A 217 18.33 5.56 1.27
CA ALA A 217 19.79 5.56 1.34
C ALA A 217 20.47 5.65 -0.04
N ASP A 218 19.93 4.97 -1.04
CA ASP A 218 20.56 4.78 -2.34
C ASP A 218 20.22 5.92 -3.32
N PRO A 219 21.22 6.65 -3.84
CA PRO A 219 21.00 7.72 -4.83
C PRO A 219 20.41 7.23 -6.16
N ARG A 220 20.57 5.95 -6.52
CA ARG A 220 20.00 5.37 -7.75
C ARG A 220 18.46 5.34 -7.73
N ALA A 221 17.84 5.44 -6.54
CA ALA A 221 16.39 5.55 -6.42
C ALA A 221 15.84 6.92 -6.85
N ARG A 222 16.66 7.96 -6.94
CA ARG A 222 16.22 9.32 -7.27
C ARG A 222 15.59 9.36 -8.66
N GLY A 223 14.44 10.03 -8.77
CA GLY A 223 13.68 10.14 -10.02
C GLY A 223 12.95 8.84 -10.43
N GLN A 224 13.08 7.75 -9.68
CA GLN A 224 12.50 6.46 -10.06
C GLN A 224 11.04 6.29 -9.61
N THR A 225 10.31 5.53 -10.40
CA THR A 225 9.03 4.93 -9.99
C THR A 225 9.23 3.42 -9.97
N LEU A 226 8.98 2.79 -8.84
CA LEU A 226 9.30 1.37 -8.61
C LEU A 226 8.09 0.62 -8.03
N ASN A 227 7.77 -0.50 -8.63
CA ASN A 227 6.80 -1.45 -8.10
C ASN A 227 7.39 -2.26 -6.95
N VAL A 228 6.67 -2.34 -5.84
CA VAL A 228 7.12 -3.07 -4.65
C VAL A 228 6.26 -4.30 -4.43
N VAL A 229 6.76 -5.44 -4.91
CA VAL A 229 6.21 -6.78 -4.67
C VAL A 229 7.37 -7.74 -4.43
N ASP A 230 7.16 -8.78 -3.61
CA ASP A 230 8.25 -9.71 -3.24
C ASP A 230 8.64 -10.65 -4.39
N GLY A 231 7.76 -10.84 -5.36
CA GLY A 231 7.97 -11.72 -6.51
C GLY A 231 6.66 -11.99 -7.25
N PRO A 232 6.49 -13.18 -7.82
CA PRO A 232 5.30 -13.52 -8.61
C PRO A 232 3.99 -13.56 -7.78
N GLY A 233 4.10 -13.44 -6.46
CA GLY A 233 3.00 -13.47 -5.51
C GLY A 233 2.37 -14.86 -5.32
N GLU A 234 1.59 -15.02 -4.26
CA GLU A 234 0.88 -16.27 -3.98
C GLU A 234 -0.48 -16.31 -4.70
N ARG A 235 -0.96 -17.52 -4.99
CA ARG A 235 -2.32 -17.71 -5.49
C ARG A 235 -3.33 -17.41 -4.38
N ILE A 236 -4.46 -16.81 -4.73
CA ILE A 236 -5.53 -16.50 -3.77
C ILE A 236 -5.91 -17.74 -2.96
N TRP A 237 -6.03 -18.91 -3.61
CA TRP A 237 -6.37 -20.16 -2.95
C TRP A 237 -5.32 -20.60 -1.93
N SER A 238 -4.05 -20.56 -2.29
CA SER A 238 -2.95 -20.98 -1.41
C SER A 238 -2.84 -20.06 -0.20
N TYR A 239 -2.81 -18.76 -0.45
CA TYR A 239 -2.72 -17.77 0.63
C TYR A 239 -3.91 -17.85 1.61
N LEU A 240 -5.16 -17.94 1.08
CA LEU A 240 -6.34 -18.09 1.93
C LEU A 240 -6.27 -19.39 2.74
N SER A 241 -5.77 -20.48 2.14
CA SER A 241 -5.60 -21.76 2.84
C SER A 241 -4.64 -21.64 4.02
N ASP A 242 -3.52 -20.97 3.80
CA ASP A 242 -2.54 -20.72 4.86
C ASP A 242 -3.12 -19.76 5.92
N HIS A 243 -3.76 -18.66 5.51
CA HIS A 243 -4.39 -17.73 6.43
C HIS A 243 -5.42 -18.43 7.36
N LEU A 244 -6.34 -19.21 6.79
CA LEU A 244 -7.35 -19.93 7.58
C LEU A 244 -6.74 -20.99 8.52
N ARG A 245 -5.66 -21.65 8.05
CA ARG A 245 -4.95 -22.65 8.83
C ARG A 245 -4.21 -22.05 10.02
N TYR A 246 -3.57 -20.88 9.83
CA TYR A 246 -2.84 -20.20 10.89
C TYR A 246 -3.73 -19.42 11.85
N SER A 247 -4.89 -18.94 11.39
CA SER A 247 -5.85 -18.21 12.22
C SER A 247 -6.87 -19.12 12.92
N ASP A 248 -6.72 -20.46 12.77
CA ASP A 248 -7.64 -21.48 13.32
C ASP A 248 -9.12 -21.21 12.98
N GLN A 249 -9.36 -20.71 11.78
CA GLN A 249 -10.69 -20.40 11.28
C GLN A 249 -11.12 -21.48 10.27
N PRO A 250 -11.90 -22.50 10.70
CA PRO A 250 -12.38 -23.51 9.76
C PRO A 250 -13.41 -22.91 8.82
N GLY A 251 -13.24 -23.17 7.53
CA GLY A 251 -14.18 -22.69 6.51
C GLY A 251 -14.13 -23.50 5.23
N TRP A 252 -15.30 -23.60 4.57
CA TRP A 252 -15.41 -24.22 3.26
C TRP A 252 -15.05 -23.19 2.19
N ARG A 253 -14.24 -23.58 1.23
CA ARG A 253 -13.83 -22.73 0.12
C ARG A 253 -14.56 -23.13 -1.14
N VAL A 254 -15.32 -22.19 -1.70
CA VAL A 254 -16.07 -22.38 -2.95
C VAL A 254 -15.34 -21.64 -4.06
N PRO A 255 -14.69 -22.36 -5.01
CA PRO A 255 -13.97 -21.72 -6.11
C PRO A 255 -14.94 -21.18 -7.16
N ILE A 256 -14.75 -19.92 -7.55
CA ILE A 256 -15.49 -19.29 -8.63
C ILE A 256 -14.46 -18.83 -9.68
N PRO A 257 -14.52 -19.31 -10.93
CA PRO A 257 -13.62 -18.85 -11.98
C PRO A 257 -13.74 -17.34 -12.23
N TYR A 258 -12.62 -16.65 -12.34
CA TYR A 258 -12.60 -15.20 -12.58
C TYR A 258 -13.43 -14.80 -13.82
N TRP A 259 -13.28 -15.54 -14.94
CA TRP A 259 -13.98 -15.23 -16.19
C TRP A 259 -15.50 -15.28 -16.06
N LEU A 260 -16.01 -16.18 -15.21
CA LEU A 260 -17.45 -16.28 -14.92
C LEU A 260 -17.89 -15.11 -14.04
N ALA A 261 -17.16 -14.86 -12.96
CA ALA A 261 -17.48 -13.80 -12.01
C ALA A 261 -17.49 -12.41 -12.68
N ILE A 262 -16.50 -12.07 -13.49
CA ILE A 262 -16.45 -10.76 -14.17
C ILE A 262 -17.57 -10.58 -15.19
N ARG A 263 -18.01 -11.65 -15.87
CA ARG A 263 -19.17 -11.59 -16.78
C ARG A 263 -20.46 -11.30 -16.02
N ILE A 264 -20.65 -11.97 -14.88
CA ILE A 264 -21.81 -11.75 -14.00
C ILE A 264 -21.80 -10.32 -13.47
N VAL A 265 -20.64 -9.85 -12.97
CA VAL A 265 -20.49 -8.47 -12.47
C VAL A 265 -20.83 -7.46 -13.55
N ARG A 266 -20.31 -7.62 -14.77
CA ARG A 266 -20.61 -6.72 -15.90
C ARG A 266 -22.08 -6.73 -16.28
N LEU A 267 -22.72 -7.91 -16.30
CA LEU A 267 -24.15 -8.03 -16.59
C LEU A 267 -24.99 -7.34 -15.52
N ILE A 268 -24.74 -7.60 -14.24
CA ILE A 268 -25.46 -6.98 -13.13
C ILE A 268 -25.25 -5.45 -13.16
N PHE A 269 -24.04 -5.00 -13.38
CA PHE A 269 -23.73 -3.58 -13.45
C PHE A 269 -24.49 -2.88 -14.59
N ALA A 270 -24.51 -3.50 -15.79
CA ALA A 270 -25.16 -2.95 -16.96
C ALA A 270 -26.72 -2.98 -16.91
N THR A 271 -27.29 -3.92 -16.16
CA THR A 271 -28.76 -4.09 -16.08
C THR A 271 -29.36 -3.48 -14.82
N VAL A 272 -28.90 -3.92 -13.65
CA VAL A 272 -29.50 -3.55 -12.35
C VAL A 272 -29.00 -2.17 -11.89
N PHE A 273 -27.70 -1.90 -12.06
CA PHE A 273 -27.06 -0.70 -11.53
C PHE A 273 -26.82 0.40 -12.57
N ARG A 274 -27.35 0.27 -13.78
CA ARG A 274 -27.17 1.26 -14.85
C ARG A 274 -27.51 2.70 -14.46
N ARG A 275 -28.49 2.88 -13.57
CA ARG A 275 -28.97 4.21 -13.10
C ARG A 275 -28.82 4.40 -11.59
N ALA A 276 -28.14 3.49 -10.91
CA ALA A 276 -28.02 3.55 -9.47
C ALA A 276 -26.93 4.56 -9.07
N THR A 277 -27.21 5.37 -8.08
CA THR A 277 -26.25 6.32 -7.49
C THR A 277 -25.29 5.66 -6.51
N LYS A 278 -25.67 4.48 -5.95
CA LYS A 278 -24.83 3.70 -5.03
C LYS A 278 -24.75 2.25 -5.53
N VAL A 279 -23.54 1.78 -5.79
CA VAL A 279 -23.27 0.43 -6.25
C VAL A 279 -22.29 -0.24 -5.28
N PRO A 280 -22.57 -1.46 -4.81
CA PRO A 280 -21.61 -2.22 -4.01
C PRO A 280 -20.26 -2.33 -4.74
N SER A 281 -19.17 -2.02 -4.04
CA SER A 281 -17.84 -1.87 -4.67
C SER A 281 -17.39 -3.12 -5.45
N ILE A 282 -17.77 -4.31 -5.00
CA ILE A 282 -17.46 -5.58 -5.67
C ILE A 282 -18.20 -5.74 -7.01
N LEU A 283 -19.30 -5.03 -7.23
CA LEU A 283 -20.10 -5.06 -8.45
C LEU A 283 -19.70 -3.97 -9.47
N ILE A 284 -18.73 -3.15 -9.15
CA ILE A 284 -18.15 -2.18 -10.10
C ILE A 284 -17.00 -2.88 -10.84
N PRO A 285 -17.08 -3.08 -12.19
CA PRO A 285 -16.11 -3.86 -12.95
C PRO A 285 -14.65 -3.44 -12.73
N ASN A 286 -14.36 -2.12 -12.73
CA ASN A 286 -13.01 -1.61 -12.51
C ASN A 286 -12.49 -1.93 -11.10
N ARG A 287 -13.33 -1.80 -10.07
CA ARG A 287 -13.00 -2.16 -8.68
C ARG A 287 -12.79 -3.65 -8.51
N PHE A 288 -13.61 -4.46 -9.19
CA PHE A 288 -13.47 -5.91 -9.24
C PHE A 288 -12.13 -6.31 -9.86
N ASN A 289 -11.79 -5.74 -11.03
CA ASN A 289 -10.56 -6.04 -11.74
C ASN A 289 -9.29 -5.67 -10.98
N SER A 290 -9.29 -4.57 -10.25
CA SER A 290 -8.12 -4.17 -9.46
C SER A 290 -7.74 -5.15 -8.34
N ARG A 291 -8.68 -6.00 -7.93
CA ARG A 291 -8.47 -6.98 -6.86
C ARG A 291 -8.22 -8.39 -7.39
N LEU A 292 -8.85 -8.75 -8.51
CA LEU A 292 -9.04 -10.14 -8.90
C LEU A 292 -8.60 -10.48 -10.33
N LYS A 293 -8.25 -9.48 -11.16
CA LYS A 293 -7.83 -9.74 -12.55
C LYS A 293 -6.52 -10.53 -12.56
N PRO A 294 -6.46 -11.68 -13.29
CA PRO A 294 -5.26 -12.49 -13.36
C PRO A 294 -4.21 -11.81 -14.24
N LEU A 295 -3.31 -11.10 -13.58
CA LEU A 295 -2.14 -10.47 -14.18
C LEU A 295 -0.86 -11.07 -13.61
N ARG A 296 0.24 -10.92 -14.35
CA ARG A 296 1.59 -11.13 -13.85
C ARG A 296 2.10 -9.79 -13.35
N PHE A 297 2.57 -9.76 -12.10
CA PHE A 297 3.09 -8.56 -11.47
C PHE A 297 4.62 -8.63 -11.42
N GLU A 298 5.29 -7.53 -11.75
CA GLU A 298 6.74 -7.48 -11.84
C GLU A 298 7.35 -6.35 -11.01
N ASN A 299 8.51 -6.65 -10.43
CA ASN A 299 9.39 -5.74 -9.71
C ASN A 299 10.78 -5.66 -10.37
N ARG A 300 10.86 -5.97 -11.68
CA ARG A 300 12.14 -6.04 -12.38
C ARG A 300 12.93 -4.75 -12.26
N ARG A 301 12.28 -3.61 -12.45
CA ARG A 301 12.94 -2.29 -12.33
C ARG A 301 13.51 -2.08 -10.91
N LEU A 302 12.80 -2.44 -9.86
CA LEU A 302 13.31 -2.37 -8.49
C LEU A 302 14.60 -3.20 -8.33
N ARG A 303 14.61 -4.43 -8.82
CA ARG A 303 15.79 -5.32 -8.74
C ARG A 303 16.96 -4.79 -9.57
N GLU A 304 16.72 -4.33 -10.79
CA GLU A 304 17.76 -3.81 -11.68
C GLU A 304 18.34 -2.48 -11.16
N THR A 305 17.49 -1.60 -10.63
CA THR A 305 17.93 -0.28 -10.16
C THR A 305 18.67 -0.36 -8.83
N LEU A 306 18.13 -1.11 -7.85
CA LEU A 306 18.64 -1.11 -6.49
C LEU A 306 19.35 -2.41 -6.08
N GLY A 307 19.36 -3.42 -6.95
CA GLY A 307 19.90 -4.75 -6.60
C GLY A 307 19.09 -5.46 -5.52
N TRP A 308 17.84 -5.05 -5.31
CA TRP A 308 17.04 -5.53 -4.20
C TRP A 308 16.49 -6.94 -4.43
N THR A 309 16.58 -7.74 -3.40
CA THR A 309 15.88 -9.03 -3.25
C THR A 309 15.18 -9.05 -1.90
N PRO A 310 13.97 -9.66 -1.79
CA PRO A 310 13.25 -9.67 -0.54
C PRO A 310 14.06 -10.38 0.57
N PRO A 311 14.29 -9.71 1.71
CA PRO A 311 14.98 -10.30 2.87
C PRO A 311 14.28 -11.54 3.43
N PHE A 312 12.96 -11.59 3.33
CA PHE A 312 12.14 -12.70 3.82
C PHE A 312 11.34 -13.32 2.69
N ASP A 313 11.41 -14.64 2.56
CA ASP A 313 10.52 -15.38 1.69
C ASP A 313 9.09 -15.49 2.27
N TYR A 314 8.17 -16.06 1.48
CA TYR A 314 6.77 -16.19 1.89
C TYR A 314 6.59 -17.00 3.17
N GLN A 315 7.32 -18.11 3.34
CA GLN A 315 7.19 -18.98 4.52
C GLN A 315 7.75 -18.30 5.78
N GLN A 316 8.87 -17.61 5.65
CA GLN A 316 9.44 -16.79 6.72
C GLN A 316 8.46 -15.66 7.13
N GLY A 317 7.83 -15.00 6.16
CA GLY A 317 6.79 -14.01 6.40
C GLY A 317 5.58 -14.58 7.15
N LEU A 318 5.11 -15.77 6.78
CA LEU A 318 4.03 -16.47 7.50
C LEU A 318 4.43 -16.78 8.96
N ALA A 319 5.61 -17.35 9.17
CA ALA A 319 6.10 -17.66 10.51
C ALA A 319 6.20 -16.41 11.40
N ARG A 320 6.66 -15.29 10.84
CA ARG A 320 6.76 -14.01 11.57
C ARG A 320 5.39 -13.36 11.82
N THR A 321 4.42 -13.59 10.92
CA THR A 321 3.06 -13.05 11.04
C THR A 321 2.24 -13.78 12.09
N TYR A 322 2.25 -15.11 12.08
CA TYR A 322 1.36 -15.94 12.90
C TYR A 322 2.09 -16.68 14.05
N GLY A 323 3.41 -16.65 14.08
CA GLY A 323 4.25 -17.41 15.02
C GLY A 323 4.64 -18.79 14.49
N PRO A 324 5.53 -19.52 15.21
CA PRO A 324 5.89 -20.87 14.86
C PRO A 324 4.64 -21.76 14.91
N ARG A 325 4.51 -22.63 13.91
CA ARG A 325 3.41 -23.56 13.77
C ARG A 325 3.39 -24.51 14.97
N THR A 326 2.44 -24.37 15.86
CA THR A 326 2.13 -25.46 16.81
C THR A 326 1.68 -26.65 15.98
N ALA A 327 2.33 -27.80 16.15
CA ALA A 327 1.89 -29.03 15.51
C ALA A 327 0.40 -29.25 15.80
N PRO A 328 -0.42 -29.67 14.81
CA PRO A 328 -1.80 -30.00 15.09
C PRO A 328 -1.82 -31.02 16.23
N ALA A 329 -2.58 -30.71 17.30
CA ALA A 329 -2.84 -31.68 18.34
C ALA A 329 -3.34 -32.95 17.64
N ALA A 330 -2.61 -34.06 17.81
CA ALA A 330 -3.00 -35.33 17.25
C ALA A 330 -4.46 -35.57 17.64
N ALA A 331 -5.33 -35.69 16.63
CA ALA A 331 -6.72 -35.99 16.82
C ALA A 331 -6.80 -37.29 17.66
N ARG A 332 -7.25 -37.13 18.89
CA ARG A 332 -7.67 -38.27 19.72
C ARG A 332 -9.09 -38.65 19.38
#